data_5cd8f58ee9b23067bd8b27980de491c2
#
_entry.id   5cd8f58ee9b23067bd8b27980de491c2
#
_cell.length_a   1.000
_cell.length_b   1.000
_cell.length_c   1.000
_cell.angle_alpha   90.00
_cell.angle_beta   90.00
_cell.angle_gamma   90.00
#
_symmetry.space_group_name_H-M   'P 1'
#
loop_
_entity.id
_entity.type
_entity.pdbx_description
1 polymer ?
#
loop_
_entity_poly.entity_id
_entity_poly.type
_entity_poly.pdbx_seq_one_letter_code
_entity_poly.pdbx_strand_id
1 'polypeptide(L)'
;MIDTSMSKKELEEFLSKPLIARIATIGKDNMPNIHPVWFLYENGIIFISTGRDSAKVRNIKRNPKVAVTVDVSEDGVNKGVVFRGEAELVENDELSKRILLKYLGPDNPKFKQLVQIPRIVVKVKPEKMFSWDSSKIFG
;
A
#
# COMPACT_ATOMS: atom_id res chain seq x y z
N MET A 1 -2.41 -28.71 9.94
CA MET A 1 -2.54 -27.58 8.98
C MET A 1 -1.23 -26.82 8.90
N ILE A 2 -0.78 -26.50 7.70
CA ILE A 2 0.48 -25.77 7.50
C ILE A 2 0.23 -24.28 7.69
N ASP A 3 1.05 -23.64 8.53
CA ASP A 3 1.01 -22.20 8.71
C ASP A 3 1.76 -21.53 7.55
N THR A 4 1.02 -20.81 6.71
CA THR A 4 1.58 -20.10 5.56
C THR A 4 1.90 -18.64 5.86
N SER A 5 1.65 -18.15 7.07
CA SER A 5 1.92 -16.75 7.41
C SER A 5 3.39 -16.38 7.24
N MET A 6 3.64 -15.11 6.94
CA MET A 6 5.00 -14.58 6.83
C MET A 6 5.48 -14.06 8.17
N SER A 7 6.76 -14.30 8.47
CA SER A 7 7.41 -13.70 9.62
C SER A 7 7.56 -12.19 9.40
N LYS A 8 7.88 -11.46 10.47
CA LYS A 8 8.14 -10.02 10.38
C LYS A 8 9.22 -9.71 9.34
N LYS A 9 10.32 -10.47 9.35
CA LYS A 9 11.43 -10.29 8.42
C LYS A 9 11.01 -10.59 6.98
N GLU A 10 10.28 -11.68 6.76
CA GLU A 10 9.76 -12.05 5.44
C GLU A 10 8.82 -10.98 4.90
N LEU A 11 7.96 -10.43 5.75
CA LEU A 11 7.02 -9.39 5.37
C LEU A 11 7.74 -8.09 5.00
N GLU A 12 8.72 -7.66 5.79
CA GLU A 12 9.53 -6.48 5.51
C GLU A 12 10.27 -6.61 4.18
N GLU A 13 10.86 -7.77 3.93
CA GLU A 13 11.57 -8.06 2.69
C GLU A 13 10.63 -8.05 1.48
N PHE A 14 9.48 -8.70 1.59
CA PHE A 14 8.46 -8.72 0.55
C PHE A 14 7.99 -7.31 0.20
N LEU A 15 7.67 -6.51 1.21
CA LEU A 15 7.12 -5.17 1.03
C LEU A 15 8.16 -4.10 0.70
N SER A 16 9.45 -4.44 0.74
CA SER A 16 10.51 -3.53 0.29
C SER A 16 10.57 -3.42 -1.23
N LYS A 17 9.97 -4.37 -1.95
CA LYS A 17 9.99 -4.41 -3.41
C LYS A 17 8.98 -3.41 -3.98
N PRO A 18 9.22 -2.90 -5.21
CA PRO A 18 8.31 -1.95 -5.85
C PRO A 18 7.07 -2.67 -6.43
N LEU A 19 6.29 -3.26 -5.57
CA LEU A 19 5.07 -3.97 -5.91
C LEU A 19 3.89 -3.00 -5.94
N ILE A 20 2.82 -3.40 -6.61
CA ILE A 20 1.60 -2.61 -6.64
C ILE A 20 0.72 -3.02 -5.45
N ALA A 21 0.35 -2.04 -4.64
CA ALA A 21 -0.69 -2.22 -3.63
C ALA A 21 -2.05 -1.83 -4.23
N ARG A 22 -3.10 -2.38 -3.66
CA ARG A 22 -4.47 -1.98 -3.99
C ARG A 22 -5.15 -1.55 -2.71
N ILE A 23 -5.69 -0.35 -2.72
CA ILE A 23 -6.41 0.20 -1.56
C ILE A 23 -7.91 0.22 -1.85
N ALA A 24 -8.67 -0.31 -0.92
CA ALA A 24 -10.12 -0.23 -0.92
C ALA A 24 -10.54 0.90 0.01
N THR A 25 -11.38 1.80 -0.49
CA THR A 25 -11.99 2.89 0.26
C THR A 25 -13.51 2.80 0.11
N ILE A 26 -14.24 3.47 0.98
CA ILE A 26 -15.71 3.45 0.97
C ILE A 26 -16.22 4.71 0.30
N GLY A 27 -16.93 4.53 -0.80
CA GLY A 27 -17.50 5.63 -1.56
C GLY A 27 -18.68 6.29 -0.87
N LYS A 28 -19.11 7.42 -1.43
CA LYS A 28 -20.24 8.21 -0.93
C LYS A 28 -21.54 7.40 -0.86
N ASP A 29 -21.69 6.43 -1.74
CA ASP A 29 -22.86 5.53 -1.83
C ASP A 29 -22.66 4.24 -1.01
N ASN A 30 -21.66 4.21 -0.14
CA ASN A 30 -21.26 3.02 0.64
C ASN A 30 -20.75 1.85 -0.20
N MET A 31 -20.46 2.07 -1.47
CA MET A 31 -19.83 1.06 -2.31
C MET A 31 -18.32 1.07 -2.12
N PRO A 32 -17.68 -0.11 -2.03
CA PRO A 32 -16.23 -0.15 -1.99
C PRO A 32 -15.63 0.25 -3.33
N ASN A 33 -14.57 1.05 -3.27
CA ASN A 33 -13.79 1.46 -4.44
C ASN A 33 -12.38 0.92 -4.27
N ILE A 34 -11.77 0.43 -5.33
CA ILE A 34 -10.43 -0.16 -5.31
C ILE A 34 -9.55 0.56 -6.31
N HIS A 35 -8.33 0.93 -5.88
CA HIS A 35 -7.38 1.62 -6.73
C HIS A 35 -5.97 1.05 -6.55
N PRO A 36 -5.19 0.88 -7.64
CA PRO A 36 -3.77 0.55 -7.54
C PRO A 36 -2.98 1.76 -7.08
N VAL A 37 -2.01 1.55 -6.20
CA VAL A 37 -1.22 2.62 -5.61
C VAL A 37 0.22 2.16 -5.35
N TRP A 38 1.11 3.13 -5.16
CA TRP A 38 2.49 2.92 -4.74
C TRP A 38 2.61 3.18 -3.23
N PHE A 39 3.50 2.46 -2.57
CA PHE A 39 3.57 2.48 -1.12
C PHE A 39 4.99 2.35 -0.58
N LEU A 40 5.15 2.72 0.70
CA LEU A 40 6.25 2.32 1.57
C LEU A 40 5.70 1.61 2.78
N TYR A 41 6.44 0.64 3.26
CA TYR A 41 6.11 -0.07 4.49
C TYR A 41 7.26 0.10 5.46
N GLU A 42 7.01 0.72 6.61
CA GLU A 42 8.02 0.95 7.64
C GLU A 42 7.39 0.80 9.03
N ASN A 43 8.06 0.04 9.89
CA ASN A 43 7.65 -0.11 11.29
C ASN A 43 6.18 -0.53 11.46
N GLY A 44 5.71 -1.42 10.60
CA GLY A 44 4.34 -1.94 10.66
C GLY A 44 3.29 -0.99 10.09
N ILE A 45 3.68 0.12 9.47
CA ILE A 45 2.77 1.12 8.92
C ILE A 45 2.96 1.17 7.41
N ILE A 46 1.85 1.22 6.67
CA ILE A 46 1.89 1.40 5.23
C ILE A 46 1.56 2.85 4.87
N PHE A 47 2.38 3.44 4.01
CA PHE A 47 2.25 4.82 3.54
C PHE A 47 2.02 4.80 2.04
N ILE A 48 1.01 5.53 1.59
CA ILE A 48 0.64 5.61 0.17
C ILE A 48 0.68 7.08 -0.24
N SER A 49 1.34 7.38 -1.36
CA SER A 49 1.32 8.73 -1.93
C SER A 49 0.30 8.78 -3.05
N THR A 50 -0.58 9.75 -3.01
CA THR A 50 -1.65 9.92 -4.00
C THR A 50 -1.93 11.39 -4.27
N GLY A 51 -2.60 11.66 -5.38
CA GLY A 51 -3.03 13.02 -5.72
C GLY A 51 -3.98 13.57 -4.65
N ARG A 52 -3.76 14.82 -4.26
CA ARG A 52 -4.51 15.49 -3.20
C ARG A 52 -6.00 15.53 -3.47
N ASP A 53 -6.40 15.64 -4.73
CA ASP A 53 -7.81 15.78 -5.14
C ASP A 53 -8.42 14.48 -5.65
N SER A 54 -7.78 13.35 -5.37
CA SER A 54 -8.27 12.06 -5.85
C SER A 54 -9.55 11.60 -5.13
N ALA A 55 -10.29 10.72 -5.79
CA ALA A 55 -11.50 10.12 -5.20
C ALA A 55 -11.19 9.37 -3.90
N LYS A 56 -10.04 8.70 -3.83
CA LYS A 56 -9.59 8.00 -2.61
C LYS A 56 -9.53 8.94 -1.41
N VAL A 57 -8.96 10.12 -1.61
CA VAL A 57 -8.81 11.12 -0.56
C VAL A 57 -10.17 11.61 -0.10
N ARG A 58 -11.08 11.90 -1.03
CA ARG A 58 -12.44 12.31 -0.69
C ARG A 58 -13.18 11.23 0.09
N ASN A 59 -13.01 9.98 -0.32
CA ASN A 59 -13.63 8.84 0.38
C ASN A 59 -13.10 8.71 1.81
N ILE A 60 -11.79 8.79 1.98
CA ILE A 60 -11.15 8.69 3.30
C ILE A 60 -11.59 9.82 4.24
N LYS A 61 -11.76 11.02 3.72
CA LYS A 61 -12.27 12.15 4.52
C LYS A 61 -13.67 11.89 5.07
N ARG A 62 -14.52 11.20 4.30
CA ARG A 62 -15.87 10.85 4.74
C ARG A 62 -15.89 9.60 5.63
N ASN A 63 -15.08 8.61 5.29
CA ASN A 63 -15.00 7.35 6.00
C ASN A 63 -13.56 6.84 5.96
N PRO A 64 -12.85 6.87 7.08
CA PRO A 64 -11.43 6.52 7.12
C PRO A 64 -11.15 5.01 7.04
N LYS A 65 -12.16 4.16 7.07
CA LYS A 65 -11.97 2.71 7.02
C LYS A 65 -11.46 2.29 5.66
N VAL A 66 -10.34 1.56 5.65
CA VAL A 66 -9.67 1.11 4.44
C VAL A 66 -9.17 -0.32 4.58
N ALA A 67 -8.95 -0.95 3.44
CA ALA A 67 -8.20 -2.20 3.36
C ALA A 67 -7.16 -2.04 2.25
N VAL A 68 -5.98 -2.62 2.48
CA VAL A 68 -4.88 -2.57 1.52
C VAL A 68 -4.35 -3.98 1.32
N THR A 69 -4.18 -4.40 0.08
CA THR A 69 -3.51 -5.66 -0.23
C THR A 69 -2.31 -5.44 -1.11
N VAL A 70 -1.27 -6.25 -0.87
CA VAL A 70 -0.12 -6.39 -1.76
C VAL A 70 0.05 -7.88 -1.98
N ASP A 71 0.01 -8.32 -3.23
CA ASP A 71 0.12 -9.74 -3.53
C ASP A 71 0.80 -9.99 -4.86
N VAL A 72 1.40 -11.16 -4.99
CA VAL A 72 1.96 -11.66 -6.23
C VAL A 72 1.55 -13.11 -6.43
N SER A 73 1.44 -13.52 -7.67
CA SER A 73 1.17 -14.91 -8.02
C SER A 73 2.11 -15.31 -9.16
N GLU A 74 2.92 -16.32 -8.96
CA GLU A 74 3.89 -16.78 -9.93
C GLU A 74 4.09 -18.29 -9.80
N ASP A 75 3.97 -19.00 -10.90
CA ASP A 75 4.20 -20.44 -10.97
C ASP A 75 3.44 -21.22 -9.89
N GLY A 76 2.15 -20.92 -9.74
CA GLY A 76 1.27 -21.61 -8.79
C GLY A 76 1.49 -21.23 -7.32
N VAL A 77 2.40 -20.30 -7.05
CA VAL A 77 2.68 -19.81 -5.69
C VAL A 77 2.05 -18.43 -5.51
N ASN A 78 1.28 -18.27 -4.44
CA ASN A 78 0.67 -17.01 -4.06
C ASN A 78 1.31 -16.49 -2.78
N LYS A 79 1.65 -15.22 -2.77
CA LYS A 79 2.28 -14.56 -1.64
C LYS A 79 1.67 -13.17 -1.49
N GLY A 80 1.29 -12.82 -0.29
CA GLY A 80 0.67 -11.52 -0.10
C GLY A 80 0.34 -11.18 1.34
N VAL A 81 -0.23 -10.00 1.50
CA VAL A 81 -0.65 -9.46 2.79
C VAL A 81 -1.87 -8.58 2.60
N VAL A 82 -2.76 -8.60 3.58
CA VAL A 82 -3.90 -7.68 3.67
C VAL A 82 -3.79 -6.91 4.98
N PHE A 83 -3.89 -5.60 4.89
CA PHE A 83 -3.98 -4.70 6.04
C PHE A 83 -5.39 -4.12 6.11
N ARG A 84 -5.95 -4.05 7.30
CA ARG A 84 -7.25 -3.41 7.53
C ARG A 84 -7.11 -2.44 8.70
N GLY A 85 -7.68 -1.24 8.55
CA GLY A 85 -7.62 -0.23 9.59
C GLY A 85 -8.22 1.08 9.14
N GLU A 86 -7.93 2.13 9.89
CA GLU A 86 -8.33 3.48 9.55
C GLU A 86 -7.16 4.24 8.96
N ALA A 87 -7.43 5.00 7.91
CA ALA A 87 -6.44 5.83 7.23
C ALA A 87 -6.40 7.22 7.85
N GLU A 88 -5.20 7.78 7.90
CA GLU A 88 -4.94 9.16 8.27
C GLU A 88 -4.31 9.88 7.09
N LEU A 89 -4.78 11.07 6.77
CA LEU A 89 -4.21 11.90 5.71
C LEU A 89 -3.12 12.78 6.30
N VAL A 90 -1.92 12.70 5.75
CA VAL A 90 -0.74 13.36 6.29
C VAL A 90 -0.06 14.20 5.21
N GLU A 91 0.27 15.44 5.54
CA GLU A 91 1.09 16.31 4.70
C GLU A 91 2.55 15.97 4.95
N ASN A 92 3.20 15.29 4.01
CA ASN A 92 4.60 14.92 4.14
C ASN A 92 5.24 14.75 2.76
N ASP A 93 5.79 15.85 2.24
CA ASP A 93 6.40 15.84 0.91
C ASP A 93 7.64 14.95 0.84
N GLU A 94 8.41 14.87 1.90
CA GLU A 94 9.60 14.03 1.98
C GLU A 94 9.23 12.54 1.82
N LEU A 95 8.19 12.13 2.50
CA LEU A 95 7.70 10.75 2.43
C LEU A 95 7.13 10.44 1.05
N SER A 96 6.38 11.38 0.45
CA SER A 96 5.90 11.24 -0.92
C SER A 96 7.04 11.07 -1.92
N LYS A 97 8.12 11.84 -1.78
CA LYS A 97 9.31 11.70 -2.62
C LYS A 97 9.96 10.33 -2.46
N ARG A 98 10.08 9.85 -1.24
CA ARG A 98 10.64 8.51 -0.97
C ARG A 98 9.83 7.41 -1.65
N ILE A 99 8.51 7.53 -1.64
CA ILE A 99 7.64 6.59 -2.33
C ILE A 99 7.89 6.63 -3.84
N LEU A 100 7.93 7.82 -4.43
CA LEU A 100 8.19 7.98 -5.85
C LEU A 100 9.57 7.44 -6.24
N LEU A 101 10.59 7.69 -5.43
CA LEU A 101 11.95 7.19 -5.67
C LEU A 101 12.02 5.67 -5.65
N LYS A 102 11.27 5.02 -4.79
CA LYS A 102 11.22 3.56 -4.71
C LYS A 102 10.83 2.92 -6.05
N TYR A 103 9.92 3.54 -6.79
CA TYR A 103 9.37 3.00 -8.04
C TYR A 103 10.07 3.51 -9.28
N LEU A 104 10.52 4.75 -9.27
CA LEU A 104 11.07 5.41 -10.47
C LEU A 104 12.58 5.56 -10.46
N GLY A 105 13.17 5.74 -9.29
CA GLY A 105 14.57 6.13 -9.17
C GLY A 105 14.76 7.63 -9.45
N PRO A 106 15.93 8.20 -9.06
CA PRO A 106 16.16 9.64 -9.13
C PRO A 106 16.36 10.16 -10.55
N ASP A 107 16.76 9.30 -11.49
CA ASP A 107 17.11 9.71 -12.86
C ASP A 107 15.94 9.59 -13.84
N ASN A 108 14.81 9.07 -13.40
CA ASN A 108 13.63 8.95 -14.23
C ASN A 108 12.98 10.33 -14.39
N PRO A 109 12.81 10.84 -15.65
CA PRO A 109 12.21 12.15 -15.85
C PRO A 109 10.78 12.28 -15.29
N LYS A 110 10.06 11.18 -15.15
CA LYS A 110 8.73 11.17 -14.56
C LYS A 110 8.76 11.54 -13.07
N PHE A 111 9.87 11.27 -12.38
CA PHE A 111 10.02 11.65 -10.98
C PHE A 111 9.85 13.16 -10.80
N LYS A 112 10.57 13.95 -11.59
CA LYS A 112 10.49 15.43 -11.55
C LYS A 112 9.09 15.95 -11.85
N GLN A 113 8.39 15.30 -12.76
CA GLN A 113 7.02 15.69 -13.12
C GLN A 113 6.05 15.36 -11.98
N LEU A 114 6.16 14.18 -11.40
CA LEU A 114 5.23 13.73 -10.35
C LEU A 114 5.40 14.47 -9.03
N VAL A 115 6.63 14.88 -8.67
CA VAL A 115 6.85 15.64 -7.43
C VAL A 115 6.24 17.04 -7.49
N GLN A 116 5.93 17.56 -8.68
CA GLN A 116 5.30 18.87 -8.84
C GLN A 116 3.78 18.82 -8.71
N ILE A 117 3.19 17.64 -8.81
CA ILE A 117 1.73 17.46 -8.63
C ILE A 117 1.42 17.47 -7.13
N PRO A 118 0.43 18.27 -6.69
CA PRO A 118 0.05 18.28 -5.27
C PRO A 118 -0.34 16.88 -4.80
N ARG A 119 0.36 16.39 -3.79
CA ARG A 119 0.19 15.04 -3.26
C ARG A 119 -0.10 15.08 -1.76
N ILE A 120 -0.67 13.99 -1.28
CA ILE A 120 -0.89 13.76 0.13
C ILE A 120 -0.52 12.32 0.45
N VAL A 121 -0.13 12.05 1.68
CA VAL A 121 0.18 10.70 2.13
C VAL A 121 -1.02 10.13 2.87
N VAL A 122 -1.40 8.91 2.48
CA VAL A 122 -2.37 8.11 3.21
C VAL A 122 -1.59 7.18 4.11
N LYS A 123 -1.71 7.36 5.42
CA LYS A 123 -1.04 6.56 6.43
C LYS A 123 -2.02 5.55 7.00
N VAL A 124 -1.69 4.26 6.92
CA VAL A 124 -2.52 3.19 7.47
C VAL A 124 -1.73 2.42 8.52
N LYS A 125 -2.13 2.58 9.78
CA LYS A 125 -1.65 1.76 10.86
C LYS A 125 -2.65 0.59 10.99
N PRO A 126 -2.26 -0.65 10.65
CA PRO A 126 -3.23 -1.73 10.60
C PRO A 126 -3.74 -2.12 11.98
N GLU A 127 -5.04 -2.31 12.08
CA GLU A 127 -5.70 -2.93 13.23
C GLU A 127 -5.67 -4.44 13.11
N LYS A 128 -5.74 -4.94 11.87
CA LYS A 128 -5.64 -6.35 11.53
C LYS A 128 -4.76 -6.53 10.31
N MET A 129 -4.00 -7.61 10.31
CA MET A 129 -3.11 -7.96 9.22
C MET A 129 -3.15 -9.47 9.01
N PHE A 130 -3.24 -9.88 7.75
CA PHE A 130 -3.19 -11.28 7.32
C PHE A 130 -2.12 -11.41 6.26
N SER A 131 -1.21 -12.37 6.40
CA SER A 131 -0.20 -12.64 5.40
C SER A 131 -0.19 -14.12 5.03
N TRP A 132 0.30 -14.43 3.83
CA TRP A 132 0.43 -15.80 3.36
C TRP A 132 1.57 -15.93 2.37
N ASP A 133 2.17 -17.10 2.37
CA ASP A 133 3.15 -17.52 1.39
C ASP A 133 2.91 -19.01 1.12
N SER A 134 2.21 -19.29 0.02
CA SER A 134 1.82 -20.67 -0.29
C SER A 134 3.00 -21.58 -0.64
N SER A 135 4.19 -21.01 -0.91
CA SER A 135 5.40 -21.82 -1.12
C SER A 135 5.71 -22.70 0.09
N LYS A 136 5.28 -22.29 1.28
CA LYS A 136 5.47 -23.06 2.52
C LYS A 136 4.73 -24.39 2.53
N ILE A 137 3.71 -24.53 1.68
CA ILE A 137 2.97 -25.80 1.50
C ILE A 137 3.85 -26.84 0.82
N PHE A 138 4.74 -26.41 -0.05
CA PHE A 138 5.56 -27.30 -0.87
C PHE A 138 6.90 -27.69 -0.21
N GLY A 139 7.09 -27.28 1.00
CA GLY A 139 8.26 -27.60 1.75
C GLY A 139 9.39 -26.66 1.69
#